data_4bfd934cb9b3fdba678ef947131c66e8
#
_entry.id   4bfd934cb9b3fdba678ef947131c66e8
#
_cell.length_a   1.000
_cell.length_b   1.000
_cell.length_c   1.000
_cell.angle_alpha   90.00
_cell.angle_beta   90.00
_cell.angle_gamma   90.00
#
_symmetry.space_group_name_H-M   'P 1'
#
loop_
_entity.id
_entity.type
_entity.pdbx_description
1 polymer ?
#
loop_
_entity_poly.entity_id
_entity_poly.type
_entity_poly.pdbx_seq_one_letter_code
_entity_poly.pdbx_strand_id
1 'polypeptide(L)'
;MNIEKLNKMENSLDKSIIKLKEFEKYLNEYKNIQKDINEVSDYYGSEEWFSLLDEYEKGNLRDIKVGILSEDTSYDLIIENRELAIKMLEIATKILKDN
;
A
#
# COMPACT_ATOMS: atom_id res chain seq x y z
N MET A 1 -9.87 -7.53 -44.82
CA MET A 1 -10.01 -6.48 -43.77
C MET A 1 -10.54 -7.13 -42.52
N ASN A 2 -9.84 -6.98 -41.40
CA ASN A 2 -10.24 -7.65 -40.14
C ASN A 2 -10.90 -6.66 -39.17
N ILE A 3 -12.21 -6.49 -39.35
CA ILE A 3 -12.99 -5.55 -38.51
C ILE A 3 -13.16 -6.07 -37.09
N GLU A 4 -13.25 -7.37 -36.88
CA GLU A 4 -13.36 -7.97 -35.54
C GLU A 4 -12.10 -7.66 -34.70
N LYS A 5 -10.93 -7.81 -35.33
CA LYS A 5 -9.66 -7.49 -34.65
C LYS A 5 -9.57 -6.01 -34.33
N LEU A 6 -10.00 -5.15 -35.27
CA LEU A 6 -10.02 -3.71 -35.04
C LEU A 6 -10.89 -3.36 -33.84
N ASN A 7 -12.11 -3.91 -33.78
CA ASN A 7 -13.03 -3.68 -32.66
C ASN A 7 -12.45 -4.17 -31.33
N LYS A 8 -11.77 -5.32 -31.35
CA LYS A 8 -11.10 -5.86 -30.16
C LYS A 8 -10.00 -4.92 -29.69
N MET A 9 -9.21 -4.39 -30.62
CA MET A 9 -8.13 -3.46 -30.30
C MET A 9 -8.67 -2.13 -29.77
N GLU A 10 -9.77 -1.64 -30.32
CA GLU A 10 -10.43 -0.45 -29.79
C GLU A 10 -10.88 -0.64 -28.34
N ASN A 11 -11.46 -1.82 -28.03
CA ASN A 11 -11.86 -2.15 -26.66
C ASN A 11 -10.65 -2.23 -25.73
N SER A 12 -9.55 -2.82 -26.18
CA SER A 12 -8.32 -2.92 -25.40
C SER A 12 -7.72 -1.54 -25.14
N LEU A 13 -7.76 -0.66 -26.15
CA LEU A 13 -7.30 0.71 -26.02
C LEU A 13 -8.09 1.47 -24.95
N ASP A 14 -9.42 1.40 -25.03
CA ASP A 14 -10.30 2.10 -24.09
C ASP A 14 -10.10 1.62 -22.66
N LYS A 15 -10.05 0.32 -22.46
CA LYS A 15 -9.81 -0.29 -21.15
C LYS A 15 -8.45 0.14 -20.57
N SER A 16 -7.44 0.16 -21.43
CA SER A 16 -6.08 0.50 -21.03
C SER A 16 -5.97 1.95 -20.61
N ILE A 17 -6.60 2.86 -21.35
CA ILE A 17 -6.60 4.29 -21.03
C ILE A 17 -7.26 4.52 -19.66
N ILE A 18 -8.43 3.91 -19.43
CA ILE A 18 -9.17 4.06 -18.17
C ILE A 18 -8.34 3.52 -17.00
N LYS A 19 -7.80 2.31 -17.15
CA LYS A 19 -7.06 1.64 -16.08
C LYS A 19 -5.77 2.39 -15.75
N LEU A 20 -5.10 2.93 -16.75
CA LEU A 20 -3.88 3.70 -16.56
C LEU A 20 -4.14 4.95 -15.72
N LYS A 21 -5.23 5.67 -16.01
CA LYS A 21 -5.61 6.88 -15.25
C LYS A 21 -5.99 6.55 -13.81
N GLU A 22 -6.75 5.47 -13.60
CA GLU A 22 -7.13 5.01 -12.26
C GLU A 22 -5.88 4.66 -11.46
N PHE A 23 -4.97 3.91 -12.07
CA PHE A 23 -3.74 3.49 -11.40
C PHE A 23 -2.86 4.69 -11.03
N GLU A 24 -2.71 5.64 -11.93
CA GLU A 24 -1.92 6.84 -11.65
C GLU A 24 -2.46 7.59 -10.43
N LYS A 25 -3.78 7.70 -10.32
CA LYS A 25 -4.44 8.32 -9.17
C LYS A 25 -4.08 7.58 -7.87
N TYR A 26 -4.25 6.25 -7.86
CA TYR A 26 -3.97 5.45 -6.67
C TYR A 26 -2.48 5.40 -6.36
N LEU A 27 -1.64 5.40 -7.38
CA LEU A 27 -0.19 5.43 -7.19
C LEU A 27 0.25 6.73 -6.50
N ASN A 28 -0.34 7.87 -6.87
CA ASN A 28 -0.06 9.14 -6.22
C ASN A 28 -0.56 9.15 -4.77
N GLU A 29 -1.74 8.60 -4.51
CA GLU A 29 -2.28 8.45 -3.15
C GLU A 29 -1.37 7.54 -2.31
N TYR A 30 -0.92 6.44 -2.89
CA TYR A 30 -0.01 5.51 -2.23
C TYR A 30 1.33 6.16 -1.92
N LYS A 31 1.86 6.96 -2.84
CA LYS A 31 3.08 7.74 -2.62
C LYS A 31 2.91 8.67 -1.41
N ASN A 32 1.78 9.34 -1.32
CA ASN A 32 1.51 10.29 -0.25
C ASN A 32 1.34 9.61 1.12
N ILE A 33 0.72 8.43 1.15
CA ILE A 33 0.50 7.69 2.41
C ILE A 33 1.81 7.12 3.00
N GLN A 34 2.91 7.10 2.22
CA GLN A 34 4.20 6.62 2.73
C GLN A 34 4.67 7.41 3.94
N LYS A 35 4.31 8.68 4.04
CA LYS A 35 4.61 9.50 5.22
C LYS A 35 3.99 8.89 6.47
N ASP A 36 2.71 8.51 6.40
CA ASP A 36 1.99 7.93 7.52
C ASP A 36 2.55 6.54 7.87
N ILE A 37 2.86 5.73 6.86
CA ILE A 37 3.44 4.41 7.07
C ILE A 37 4.80 4.52 7.76
N ASN A 38 5.61 5.50 7.37
CA ASN A 38 6.89 5.74 8.00
C ASN A 38 6.74 6.20 9.46
N GLU A 39 5.72 7.01 9.75
CA GLU A 39 5.41 7.41 11.12
C GLU A 39 5.03 6.20 11.99
N VAL A 40 4.21 5.31 11.45
CA VAL A 40 3.86 4.06 12.14
C VAL A 40 5.09 3.21 12.37
N SER A 41 5.94 3.07 11.36
CA SER A 41 7.18 2.29 11.46
C SER A 41 8.13 2.84 12.53
N ASP A 42 8.28 4.16 12.59
CA ASP A 42 9.15 4.82 13.57
C ASP A 42 8.58 4.70 15.00
N TYR A 43 7.27 4.75 15.13
CA TYR A 43 6.59 4.63 16.42
C TYR A 43 6.62 3.21 16.95
N TYR A 44 6.45 2.22 16.07
CA TYR A 44 6.43 0.81 16.42
C TYR A 44 7.75 0.41 17.10
N GLY A 45 7.66 -0.10 18.32
CA GLY A 45 8.82 -0.52 19.09
C GLY A 45 9.60 0.61 19.76
N SER A 46 9.11 1.87 19.68
CA SER A 46 9.72 2.99 20.40
C SER A 46 9.49 2.86 21.92
N GLU A 47 10.19 3.65 22.71
CA GLU A 47 9.99 3.69 24.17
C GLU A 47 8.54 4.03 24.52
N GLU A 48 7.96 5.02 23.84
CA GLU A 48 6.58 5.42 24.05
C GLU A 48 5.61 4.28 23.70
N TRP A 49 5.86 3.57 22.60
CA TRP A 49 5.04 2.46 22.18
C TRP A 49 5.00 1.36 23.26
N PHE A 50 6.17 0.99 23.79
CA PHE A 50 6.24 -0.01 24.86
C PHE A 50 5.58 0.47 26.15
N SER A 51 5.75 1.75 26.48
CA SER A 51 5.13 2.35 27.66
C SER A 51 3.60 2.30 27.59
N LEU A 52 3.04 2.64 26.42
CA LEU A 52 1.58 2.62 26.20
C LEU A 52 1.04 1.18 26.11
N LEU A 53 1.83 0.26 25.56
CA LEU A 53 1.46 -1.14 25.56
C LEU A 53 1.31 -1.68 26.98
N ASP A 54 2.23 -1.32 27.88
CA ASP A 54 2.18 -1.66 29.29
C ASP A 54 0.92 -1.10 29.96
N GLU A 55 0.58 0.15 29.68
CA GLU A 55 -0.63 0.79 30.18
C GLU A 55 -1.90 0.09 29.66
N TYR A 56 -1.89 -0.32 28.39
CA TYR A 56 -2.98 -1.07 27.78
C TYR A 56 -3.18 -2.42 28.48
N GLU A 57 -2.11 -3.14 28.73
CA GLU A 57 -2.14 -4.45 29.40
C GLU A 57 -2.66 -4.33 30.84
N LYS A 58 -2.43 -3.21 31.50
CA LYS A 58 -2.95 -2.90 32.84
C LYS A 58 -4.42 -2.49 32.82
N GLY A 59 -5.04 -2.35 31.65
CA GLY A 59 -6.42 -1.93 31.51
C GLY A 59 -6.66 -0.43 31.64
N ASN A 60 -5.62 0.40 31.54
CA ASN A 60 -5.70 1.85 31.72
C ASN A 60 -6.10 2.62 30.46
N LEU A 61 -6.21 1.96 29.31
CA LEU A 61 -6.55 2.58 28.02
C LEU A 61 -7.90 2.12 27.50
N ARG A 62 -8.88 1.98 28.39
CA ARG A 62 -10.26 1.62 28.00
C ARG A 62 -10.85 2.74 27.16
N ASP A 63 -11.69 2.39 26.20
CA ASP A 63 -12.42 3.32 25.34
C ASP A 63 -11.52 4.15 24.41
N ILE A 64 -10.23 3.83 24.32
CA ILE A 64 -9.30 4.46 23.39
C ILE A 64 -8.96 3.44 22.28
N LYS A 65 -8.95 3.92 21.04
CA LYS A 65 -8.53 3.06 19.92
C LYS A 65 -7.04 2.81 20.00
N VAL A 66 -6.66 1.55 20.15
CA VAL A 66 -5.26 1.16 20.37
C VAL A 66 -4.74 0.13 19.35
N GLY A 67 -5.30 0.14 18.15
CA GLY A 67 -4.83 -0.75 17.07
C GLY A 67 -3.34 -0.62 16.81
N ILE A 68 -2.79 0.59 16.99
CA ILE A 68 -1.35 0.85 16.84
C ILE A 68 -0.49 0.08 17.84
N LEU A 69 -1.07 -0.34 18.96
CA LEU A 69 -0.37 -1.12 19.99
C LEU A 69 -0.41 -2.62 19.72
N SER A 70 -1.14 -3.05 18.68
CA SER A 70 -1.10 -4.42 18.23
C SER A 70 0.20 -4.68 17.47
N GLU A 71 1.03 -5.57 17.98
CA GLU A 71 2.29 -5.94 17.35
C GLU A 71 2.07 -6.44 15.94
N ASP A 72 1.12 -7.34 15.77
CA ASP A 72 0.83 -7.95 14.47
C ASP A 72 0.35 -6.93 13.44
N THR A 73 -0.55 -6.03 13.82
CA THR A 73 -1.12 -5.05 12.88
C THR A 73 -0.04 -4.11 12.34
N SER A 74 0.80 -3.55 13.20
CA SER A 74 1.88 -2.64 12.79
C SER A 74 2.96 -3.37 12.00
N TYR A 75 3.34 -4.57 12.43
CA TYR A 75 4.31 -5.39 11.74
C TYR A 75 3.83 -5.76 10.34
N ASP A 76 2.58 -6.22 10.22
CA ASP A 76 2.00 -6.61 8.93
C ASP A 76 1.96 -5.45 7.96
N LEU A 77 1.59 -4.26 8.42
CA LEU A 77 1.59 -3.05 7.58
C LEU A 77 2.98 -2.80 6.99
N ILE A 78 4.00 -2.84 7.83
CA ILE A 78 5.39 -2.56 7.42
C ILE A 78 5.84 -3.59 6.38
N ILE A 79 5.58 -4.87 6.63
CA ILE A 79 5.99 -5.96 5.74
C ILE A 79 5.21 -5.91 4.42
N GLU A 80 3.90 -5.69 4.47
CA GLU A 80 3.06 -5.61 3.28
C GLU A 80 3.46 -4.44 2.39
N ASN A 81 3.80 -3.30 2.99
CA ASN A 81 4.27 -2.14 2.24
C ASN A 81 5.56 -2.46 1.50
N ARG A 82 6.49 -3.14 2.16
CA ARG A 82 7.75 -3.56 1.53
C ARG A 82 7.51 -4.54 0.39
N GLU A 83 6.67 -5.54 0.61
CA GLU A 83 6.34 -6.54 -0.41
C GLU A 83 5.67 -5.89 -1.63
N LEU A 84 4.80 -4.93 -1.40
CA LEU A 84 4.14 -4.20 -2.48
C LEU A 84 5.14 -3.34 -3.27
N ALA A 85 6.09 -2.72 -2.59
CA ALA A 85 7.15 -1.96 -3.26
C ALA A 85 7.99 -2.86 -4.16
N ILE A 86 8.34 -4.05 -3.70
CA ILE A 86 9.08 -5.04 -4.49
C ILE A 86 8.26 -5.47 -5.71
N LYS A 87 6.96 -5.71 -5.52
CA LYS A 87 6.05 -6.08 -6.61
C LYS A 87 5.97 -4.98 -7.66
N MET A 88 5.89 -3.72 -7.25
CA MET A 88 5.89 -2.58 -8.17
C MET A 88 7.17 -2.54 -9.00
N LEU A 89 8.30 -2.77 -8.36
CA LEU A 89 9.60 -2.79 -9.04
C LEU A 89 9.68 -3.92 -10.07
N GLU A 90 9.21 -5.10 -9.72
CA GLU A 90 9.17 -6.26 -10.62
C GLU A 90 8.30 -5.99 -11.85
N ILE A 91 7.11 -5.45 -11.62
CA ILE A 91 6.17 -5.12 -12.71
C ILE A 91 6.75 -4.04 -13.61
N ALA A 92 7.31 -2.97 -13.01
CA ALA A 92 7.91 -1.88 -13.76
C ALA A 92 9.07 -2.38 -14.62
N THR A 93 9.91 -3.23 -14.05
CA THR A 93 11.06 -3.83 -14.75
C THR A 93 10.60 -4.65 -15.96
N LYS A 94 9.57 -5.46 -15.77
CA LYS A 94 8.99 -6.28 -16.84
C LYS A 94 8.45 -5.41 -17.98
N ILE A 95 7.68 -4.37 -17.64
CA ILE A 95 7.11 -3.46 -18.64
C ILE A 95 8.20 -2.80 -19.47
N LEU A 96 9.23 -2.29 -18.80
CA LEU A 96 10.32 -1.57 -19.47
C LEU A 96 11.19 -2.51 -20.28
N LYS A 97 11.36 -3.75 -19.84
CA LYS A 97 12.14 -4.76 -20.56
C LYS A 97 11.42 -5.25 -21.82
N ASP A 98 10.09 -5.35 -21.78
CA ASP A 98 9.28 -5.84 -22.90
C ASP A 98 9.00 -4.75 -23.94
N ASN A 99 9.31 -3.52 -23.65
CA ASN A 99 9.23 -2.39 -24.56
C ASN A 99 10.61 -2.03 -25.07
#